data_7115c6dc2ba023a6f8d57df996ac1f85
#
_entry.id   7115c6dc2ba023a6f8d57df996ac1f85
#
_cell.length_a   1.000
_cell.length_b   1.000
_cell.length_c   1.000
_cell.angle_alpha   90.00
_cell.angle_beta   90.00
_cell.angle_gamma   90.00
#
_symmetry.space_group_name_H-M   'P 1'
#
loop_
_entity.id
_entity.type
_entity.pdbx_description
1 polymer ?
#
loop_
_entity_poly.entity_id
_entity_poly.type
_entity_poly.pdbx_seq_one_letter_code
_entity_poly.pdbx_strand_id
1 'polypeptide(L)'
;PKWQYDNLFSSLRFFFTNTASRIVGSYKLMKSNIQLDTLQTISNFSIVDGQLLVEFITESGYPNINFIPAGVSFMHLHAANTNNGQETSLYYEIYKRTTGGTETLIGTSDLTEPLTLTSSETVCDVSLTATTLNYSDLIVLKVYGHVVGTGSAPDIALYVGDGTTSRLQIPSFVNDAQNFIPYSKYGRRGEIIKNHLH
;
A
#
# COMPACT_ATOMS: atom_id res chain seq x y z
N PRO A 1 14.50 -30.50 18.23
CA PRO A 1 13.32 -29.88 17.68
C PRO A 1 13.77 -28.78 16.73
N LYS A 2 13.54 -28.96 15.43
CA LYS A 2 13.71 -27.90 14.44
C LYS A 2 12.56 -26.93 14.67
N TRP A 3 12.84 -25.75 15.20
CA TRP A 3 11.92 -24.63 15.16
C TRP A 3 11.83 -24.21 13.70
N GLN A 4 10.75 -24.54 13.03
CA GLN A 4 10.41 -23.96 11.73
C GLN A 4 10.02 -22.51 11.97
N TYR A 5 10.86 -21.58 11.52
CA TYR A 5 10.50 -20.17 11.36
C TYR A 5 9.66 -20.03 10.09
N ASP A 6 8.50 -20.68 10.05
CA ASP A 6 7.57 -20.55 8.96
C ASP A 6 6.85 -19.22 9.09
N ASN A 7 7.16 -18.30 8.16
CA ASN A 7 6.43 -17.06 7.85
C ASN A 7 6.42 -15.95 8.90
N LEU A 8 7.59 -15.42 9.25
CA LEU A 8 7.73 -14.16 9.98
C LEU A 8 7.44 -12.92 9.11
N PHE A 9 7.13 -13.08 7.82
CA PHE A 9 6.82 -11.99 6.93
C PHE A 9 5.32 -11.83 6.79
N SER A 10 4.82 -10.65 7.11
CA SER A 10 3.47 -10.22 6.78
C SER A 10 3.54 -9.03 5.81
N SER A 11 2.41 -8.56 5.36
CA SER A 11 2.34 -7.32 4.61
C SER A 11 1.48 -6.30 5.33
N LEU A 12 1.93 -5.06 5.37
CA LEU A 12 1.08 -3.92 5.69
C LEU A 12 0.26 -3.60 4.46
N ARG A 13 -1.03 -3.32 4.66
CA ARG A 13 -1.97 -2.96 3.61
C ARG A 13 -2.49 -1.56 3.85
N PHE A 14 -2.50 -0.76 2.77
CA PHE A 14 -2.96 0.61 2.78
C PHE A 14 -4.01 0.77 1.69
N PHE A 15 -5.27 0.91 2.07
CA PHE A 15 -6.40 1.04 1.15
C PHE A 15 -6.55 2.48 0.68
N PHE A 16 -6.72 2.67 -0.62
CA PHE A 16 -6.80 3.99 -1.24
C PHE A 16 -8.16 4.63 -1.03
N THR A 17 -8.15 5.94 -0.83
CA THR A 17 -9.37 6.76 -0.72
C THR A 17 -9.26 7.99 -1.63
N ASN A 18 -10.39 8.63 -1.93
CA ASN A 18 -10.39 9.93 -2.59
C ASN A 18 -10.43 11.10 -1.58
N THR A 19 -10.25 10.82 -0.30
CA THR A 19 -10.22 11.85 0.75
C THR A 19 -8.89 12.59 0.71
N ALA A 20 -8.92 13.92 0.67
CA ALA A 20 -7.72 14.74 0.74
C ALA A 20 -7.00 14.55 2.07
N SER A 21 -5.67 14.49 2.03
CA SER A 21 -4.84 14.44 3.23
C SER A 21 -4.85 15.78 3.94
N ARG A 22 -4.84 15.75 5.28
CA ARG A 22 -4.63 16.96 6.11
C ARG A 22 -3.16 17.34 6.25
N ILE A 23 -2.23 16.45 5.84
CA ILE A 23 -0.78 16.68 5.92
C ILE A 23 -0.31 17.44 4.66
N VAL A 24 -0.76 16.96 3.48
CA VAL A 24 -0.50 17.61 2.19
C VAL A 24 -1.82 17.60 1.43
N GLY A 25 -2.45 18.74 1.28
CA GLY A 25 -3.82 18.85 0.77
C GLY A 25 -4.05 18.34 -0.66
N SER A 26 -2.99 18.28 -1.49
CA SER A 26 -3.06 17.68 -2.83
C SER A 26 -3.05 16.15 -2.82
N TYR A 27 -2.52 15.53 -1.76
CA TYR A 27 -2.43 14.08 -1.64
C TYR A 27 -3.76 13.49 -1.14
N LYS A 28 -4.05 12.26 -1.58
CA LYS A 28 -5.17 11.45 -1.06
C LYS A 28 -4.69 10.57 0.09
N LEU A 29 -5.60 10.21 0.98
CA LEU A 29 -5.27 9.35 2.11
C LEU A 29 -5.21 7.87 1.71
N MET A 30 -4.23 7.16 2.28
CA MET A 30 -4.20 5.71 2.41
C MET A 30 -4.53 5.34 3.86
N LYS A 31 -5.44 4.38 4.05
CA LYS A 31 -5.89 3.92 5.36
C LYS A 31 -5.56 2.44 5.59
N SER A 32 -5.36 2.08 6.85
CA SER A 32 -5.08 0.69 7.25
C SER A 32 -6.27 -0.26 7.08
N ASN A 33 -7.49 0.27 7.02
CA ASN A 33 -8.71 -0.50 6.90
C ASN A 33 -9.35 -0.31 5.53
N ILE A 34 -9.96 -1.38 5.01
CA ILE A 34 -10.77 -1.29 3.79
C ILE A 34 -11.88 -0.23 3.97
N GLN A 35 -12.09 0.56 2.95
CA GLN A 35 -13.11 1.60 2.97
C GLN A 35 -14.38 1.03 2.33
N LEU A 36 -15.46 1.05 3.10
CA LEU A 36 -16.81 0.62 2.65
C LEU A 36 -17.67 1.81 2.20
N ASP A 37 -17.04 2.95 1.98
CA ASP A 37 -17.69 4.15 1.47
C ASP A 37 -18.16 3.93 0.03
N THR A 38 -19.00 4.82 -0.47
CA THR A 38 -19.44 4.81 -1.87
C THR A 38 -18.23 4.81 -2.82
N LEU A 39 -18.34 4.06 -3.91
CA LEU A 39 -17.34 4.05 -4.98
C LEU A 39 -17.02 5.47 -5.43
N GLN A 40 -15.75 5.80 -5.43
CA GLN A 40 -15.24 7.09 -5.84
C GLN A 40 -14.29 6.93 -7.03
N THR A 41 -14.36 7.89 -7.95
CA THR A 41 -13.51 7.92 -9.14
C THR A 41 -12.55 9.09 -9.07
N ILE A 42 -11.28 8.82 -9.36
CA ILE A 42 -10.25 9.83 -9.61
C ILE A 42 -10.01 9.84 -11.11
N SER A 43 -10.46 10.91 -11.78
CA SER A 43 -10.39 11.02 -13.25
C SER A 43 -9.22 11.88 -13.68
N ASN A 44 -8.50 11.43 -14.69
CA ASN A 44 -7.41 12.13 -15.34
C ASN A 44 -7.69 12.16 -16.85
N PHE A 45 -7.63 13.32 -17.46
CA PHE A 45 -8.02 13.53 -18.84
C PHE A 45 -6.81 13.88 -19.71
N SER A 46 -6.82 13.38 -20.94
CA SER A 46 -5.80 13.66 -21.96
C SER A 46 -4.38 13.50 -21.43
N ILE A 47 -4.13 12.37 -20.78
CA ILE A 47 -2.84 12.12 -20.15
C ILE A 47 -1.73 11.92 -21.17
N VAL A 48 -0.51 12.26 -20.78
CA VAL A 48 0.71 12.05 -21.54
C VAL A 48 1.63 11.06 -20.84
N ASP A 49 2.57 10.48 -21.58
CA ASP A 49 3.52 9.54 -21.01
C ASP A 49 4.30 10.12 -19.83
N GLY A 50 4.41 9.34 -18.74
CA GLY A 50 5.05 9.73 -17.49
C GLY A 50 4.24 10.72 -16.64
N GLN A 51 3.00 11.02 -16.99
CA GLN A 51 2.18 11.95 -16.19
C GLN A 51 1.81 11.35 -14.83
N LEU A 52 2.01 12.14 -13.77
CA LEU A 52 1.52 11.86 -12.43
C LEU A 52 -0.02 11.92 -12.42
N LEU A 53 -0.68 10.84 -12.02
CA LEU A 53 -2.14 10.73 -11.98
C LEU A 53 -2.69 11.05 -10.59
N VAL A 54 -2.06 10.51 -9.56
CA VAL A 54 -2.48 10.69 -8.16
C VAL A 54 -1.33 10.43 -7.20
N GLU A 55 -1.37 11.12 -6.08
CA GLU A 55 -0.48 10.90 -4.94
C GLU A 55 -1.29 10.47 -3.72
N PHE A 56 -0.84 9.40 -3.08
CA PHE A 56 -1.42 8.89 -1.83
C PHE A 56 -0.41 8.99 -0.70
N ILE A 57 -0.90 9.22 0.52
CA ILE A 57 -0.09 9.29 1.73
C ILE A 57 -0.78 8.59 2.89
N THR A 58 -0.03 7.93 3.75
CA THR A 58 -0.56 7.34 4.98
C THR A 58 -1.08 8.40 5.95
N GLU A 59 -1.98 8.02 6.85
CA GLU A 59 -2.47 8.91 7.91
C GLU A 59 -1.34 9.30 8.88
N SER A 60 -1.51 10.43 9.55
CA SER A 60 -0.57 10.86 10.59
C SER A 60 -0.44 9.81 11.69
N GLY A 61 0.80 9.50 12.07
CA GLY A 61 1.11 8.47 13.05
C GLY A 61 1.04 7.04 12.50
N TYR A 62 0.88 6.86 11.20
CA TYR A 62 0.85 5.56 10.53
C TYR A 62 1.85 5.54 9.36
N PRO A 63 2.61 4.45 9.12
CA PRO A 63 2.47 3.09 9.68
C PRO A 63 3.06 2.86 11.07
N ASN A 64 3.76 3.82 11.67
CA ASN A 64 4.39 3.69 12.99
C ASN A 64 5.38 2.51 13.07
N ILE A 65 6.16 2.34 12.01
CA ILE A 65 7.24 1.35 11.93
C ILE A 65 8.58 2.07 11.77
N ASN A 66 9.66 1.42 12.16
CA ASN A 66 11.02 1.95 12.01
C ASN A 66 11.81 1.26 10.91
N PHE A 67 11.22 0.28 10.22
CA PHE A 67 11.91 -0.51 9.22
C PHE A 67 10.93 -1.18 8.26
N ILE A 68 11.25 -1.13 6.96
CA ILE A 68 10.64 -1.95 5.92
C ILE A 68 11.68 -3.02 5.53
N PRO A 69 11.39 -4.33 5.69
CA PRO A 69 12.31 -5.37 5.26
C PRO A 69 12.43 -5.42 3.74
N ALA A 70 13.51 -5.98 3.24
CA ALA A 70 13.61 -6.33 1.82
C ALA A 70 12.48 -7.31 1.44
N GLY A 71 11.90 -7.12 0.27
CA GLY A 71 10.80 -7.95 -0.22
C GLY A 71 10.04 -7.29 -1.35
N VAL A 72 8.95 -7.90 -1.78
CA VAL A 72 8.13 -7.39 -2.88
C VAL A 72 6.96 -6.57 -2.34
N SER A 73 6.78 -5.37 -2.88
CA SER A 73 5.61 -4.53 -2.68
C SER A 73 4.69 -4.68 -3.89
N PHE A 74 3.38 -4.64 -3.66
CA PHE A 74 2.36 -4.72 -4.70
C PHE A 74 1.41 -3.54 -4.62
N MET A 75 1.09 -2.94 -5.76
CA MET A 75 -0.08 -2.08 -5.91
C MET A 75 -1.19 -2.88 -6.62
N HIS A 76 -2.35 -2.92 -6.01
CA HIS A 76 -3.60 -3.38 -6.60
C HIS A 76 -4.48 -2.16 -6.83
N LEU A 77 -4.89 -1.90 -8.06
CA LEU A 77 -5.67 -0.72 -8.38
C LEU A 77 -6.75 -1.07 -9.41
N HIS A 78 -8.00 -0.72 -9.13
CA HIS A 78 -9.06 -0.78 -10.12
C HIS A 78 -8.96 0.46 -11.01
N ALA A 79 -8.78 0.24 -12.31
CA ALA A 79 -8.55 1.31 -13.27
C ALA A 79 -9.18 0.99 -14.64
N ALA A 80 -9.41 2.03 -15.45
CA ALA A 80 -9.85 1.91 -16.84
C ALA A 80 -9.27 3.04 -17.69
N ASN A 81 -9.00 2.75 -18.98
CA ASN A 81 -8.85 3.74 -20.02
C ASN A 81 -10.24 4.02 -20.62
N THR A 82 -10.81 5.21 -20.36
CA THR A 82 -12.25 5.46 -20.55
C THR A 82 -12.63 5.99 -21.92
N ASN A 83 -11.66 6.33 -22.78
CA ASN A 83 -11.96 6.95 -24.08
C ASN A 83 -11.42 6.19 -25.31
N ASN A 84 -10.94 4.94 -25.14
CA ASN A 84 -10.32 4.16 -26.20
C ASN A 84 -9.19 4.91 -26.96
N GLY A 85 -8.43 5.71 -26.19
CA GLY A 85 -7.25 6.41 -26.69
C GLY A 85 -6.05 5.49 -26.86
N GLN A 86 -4.85 6.07 -26.84
CA GLN A 86 -3.60 5.33 -26.87
C GLN A 86 -3.55 4.27 -25.76
N GLU A 87 -2.79 3.20 -26.01
CA GLU A 87 -2.56 2.16 -25.01
C GLU A 87 -1.89 2.75 -23.76
N THR A 88 -2.38 2.37 -22.59
CA THR A 88 -1.93 2.93 -21.32
C THR A 88 -1.74 1.84 -20.29
N SER A 89 -0.57 1.85 -19.67
CA SER A 89 -0.24 1.07 -18.47
C SER A 89 0.01 2.02 -17.30
N LEU A 90 0.05 1.48 -16.09
CA LEU A 90 0.38 2.23 -14.89
C LEU A 90 1.71 1.75 -14.30
N TYR A 91 2.39 2.63 -13.61
CA TYR A 91 3.47 2.30 -12.68
C TYR A 91 3.38 3.18 -11.45
N TYR A 92 4.10 2.82 -10.40
CA TYR A 92 4.13 3.59 -9.18
C TYR A 92 5.53 3.74 -8.60
N GLU A 93 5.67 4.77 -7.81
CA GLU A 93 6.84 5.03 -6.99
C GLU A 93 6.45 5.09 -5.52
N ILE A 94 7.24 4.43 -4.67
CA ILE A 94 7.07 4.50 -3.21
C ILE A 94 8.13 5.40 -2.63
N TYR A 95 7.73 6.29 -1.73
CA TYR A 95 8.60 7.18 -1.01
C TYR A 95 8.43 7.03 0.49
N LYS A 96 9.53 7.18 1.20
CA LYS A 96 9.55 7.55 2.61
C LYS A 96 9.44 9.06 2.71
N ARG A 97 8.53 9.58 3.54
CA ARG A 97 8.37 11.01 3.80
C ARG A 97 8.58 11.31 5.27
N THR A 98 9.54 12.19 5.58
CA THR A 98 9.81 12.66 6.94
C THR A 98 8.72 13.64 7.41
N THR A 99 8.65 13.89 8.74
CA THR A 99 7.77 14.94 9.30
C THR A 99 8.11 16.34 8.79
N GLY A 100 9.37 16.58 8.40
CA GLY A 100 9.81 17.82 7.77
C GLY A 100 9.41 17.95 6.30
N GLY A 101 8.77 16.93 5.71
CA GLY A 101 8.27 16.96 4.35
C GLY A 101 9.25 16.45 3.28
N THR A 102 10.44 16.00 3.66
CA THR A 102 11.41 15.44 2.71
C THR A 102 10.96 14.05 2.27
N GLU A 103 10.83 13.85 0.96
CA GLU A 103 10.51 12.57 0.33
C GLU A 103 11.78 11.92 -0.23
N THR A 104 11.96 10.64 0.06
CA THR A 104 13.07 9.83 -0.44
C THR A 104 12.48 8.61 -1.14
N LEU A 105 12.79 8.44 -2.43
CA LEU A 105 12.37 7.29 -3.23
C LEU A 105 12.96 6.00 -2.64
N ILE A 106 12.11 4.98 -2.48
CA ILE A 106 12.51 3.65 -1.99
C ILE A 106 12.22 2.52 -2.99
N GLY A 107 11.43 2.79 -4.03
CA GLY A 107 11.21 1.84 -5.11
C GLY A 107 10.35 2.40 -6.23
N THR A 108 10.61 1.92 -7.46
CA THR A 108 9.82 2.18 -8.67
C THR A 108 9.38 0.83 -9.23
N SER A 109 8.08 0.67 -9.48
CA SER A 109 7.50 -0.60 -9.96
C SER A 109 7.78 -0.83 -11.45
N ASP A 110 7.59 -2.07 -11.87
CA ASP A 110 7.35 -2.39 -13.28
C ASP A 110 5.99 -1.82 -13.74
N LEU A 111 5.72 -1.92 -15.04
CA LEU A 111 4.43 -1.52 -15.61
C LEU A 111 3.36 -2.57 -15.32
N THR A 112 2.11 -2.12 -15.19
CA THR A 112 0.96 -3.02 -15.24
C THR A 112 0.78 -3.57 -16.66
N GLU A 113 -0.07 -4.59 -16.81
CA GLU A 113 -0.70 -4.85 -18.10
C GLU A 113 -1.47 -3.61 -18.59
N PRO A 114 -1.67 -3.47 -19.92
CA PRO A 114 -2.45 -2.37 -20.46
C PRO A 114 -3.87 -2.31 -19.90
N LEU A 115 -4.32 -1.09 -19.60
CA LEU A 115 -5.66 -0.85 -19.09
C LEU A 115 -6.72 -1.17 -20.13
N THR A 116 -7.81 -1.77 -19.67
CA THR A 116 -8.99 -2.03 -20.49
C THR A 116 -9.97 -0.86 -20.46
N LEU A 117 -10.97 -0.86 -21.36
CA LEU A 117 -12.02 0.17 -21.40
C LEU A 117 -12.99 0.09 -20.22
N THR A 118 -13.06 -1.05 -19.56
CA THR A 118 -13.89 -1.28 -18.39
C THR A 118 -13.04 -1.40 -17.15
N SER A 119 -13.56 -0.96 -16.01
CA SER A 119 -12.82 -1.08 -14.74
C SER A 119 -12.46 -2.53 -14.44
N SER A 120 -11.20 -2.78 -14.24
CA SER A 120 -10.65 -4.07 -13.80
C SER A 120 -9.52 -3.84 -12.80
N GLU A 121 -9.28 -4.83 -11.94
CA GLU A 121 -8.09 -4.80 -11.09
C GLU A 121 -6.85 -4.97 -11.95
N THR A 122 -5.91 -4.05 -11.79
CA THR A 122 -4.57 -4.12 -12.36
C THR A 122 -3.55 -4.20 -11.23
N VAL A 123 -2.46 -4.92 -11.45
CA VAL A 123 -1.44 -5.16 -10.43
C VAL A 123 -0.06 -4.88 -11.02
N CYS A 124 0.77 -4.21 -10.26
CA CYS A 124 2.20 -4.13 -10.52
C CYS A 124 2.99 -4.22 -9.22
N ASP A 125 4.25 -4.59 -9.32
CA ASP A 125 5.09 -4.86 -8.17
C ASP A 125 6.46 -4.18 -8.26
N VAL A 126 7.12 -4.11 -7.12
CA VAL A 126 8.50 -3.62 -7.00
C VAL A 126 9.25 -4.40 -5.93
N SER A 127 10.47 -4.77 -6.23
CA SER A 127 11.41 -5.31 -5.24
C SER A 127 12.00 -4.17 -4.41
N LEU A 128 11.65 -4.12 -3.13
CA LEU A 128 12.20 -3.15 -2.20
C LEU A 128 13.47 -3.68 -1.53
N THR A 129 14.46 -2.82 -1.38
CA THR A 129 15.58 -3.04 -0.47
C THR A 129 15.17 -2.68 0.96
N ALA A 130 15.87 -3.28 1.94
CA ALA A 130 15.65 -2.96 3.35
C ALA A 130 15.81 -1.46 3.60
N THR A 131 14.80 -0.82 4.19
CA THR A 131 14.75 0.63 4.37
C THR A 131 14.48 0.99 5.82
N THR A 132 15.36 1.81 6.42
CA THR A 132 15.16 2.37 7.75
C THR A 132 14.23 3.58 7.71
N LEU A 133 13.31 3.62 8.66
CA LEU A 133 12.34 4.70 8.88
C LEU A 133 12.48 5.24 10.30
N ASN A 134 11.94 6.43 10.55
CA ASN A 134 11.55 6.84 11.89
C ASN A 134 10.08 6.47 12.12
N TYR A 135 9.66 6.22 13.34
CA TYR A 135 8.27 5.89 13.67
C TYR A 135 7.26 6.95 13.23
N SER A 136 7.72 8.19 13.04
CA SER A 136 6.92 9.31 12.56
C SER A 136 6.95 9.49 11.04
N ASP A 137 7.77 8.73 10.32
CA ASP A 137 7.83 8.79 8.86
C ASP A 137 6.54 8.21 8.26
N LEU A 138 6.15 8.77 7.13
CA LEU A 138 4.97 8.38 6.37
C LEU A 138 5.39 7.67 5.08
N ILE A 139 4.49 6.87 4.54
CA ILE A 139 4.65 6.28 3.22
C ILE A 139 3.85 7.09 2.23
N VAL A 140 4.48 7.45 1.12
CA VAL A 140 3.86 8.11 -0.03
C VAL A 140 3.93 7.17 -1.21
N LEU A 141 2.83 7.10 -1.95
CA LEU A 141 2.71 6.39 -3.23
C LEU A 141 2.35 7.41 -4.30
N LYS A 142 3.08 7.42 -5.41
CA LYS A 142 2.78 8.20 -6.59
C LYS A 142 2.47 7.28 -7.74
N VAL A 143 1.34 7.46 -8.40
CA VAL A 143 0.89 6.62 -9.53
C VAL A 143 0.99 7.43 -10.81
N TYR A 144 1.59 6.84 -11.81
CA TYR A 144 1.86 7.46 -13.11
C TYR A 144 1.23 6.66 -14.23
N GLY A 145 0.90 7.36 -15.31
CA GLY A 145 0.50 6.74 -16.58
C GLY A 145 1.70 6.57 -17.51
N HIS A 146 1.81 5.39 -18.12
CA HIS A 146 2.70 5.13 -19.24
C HIS A 146 1.87 4.98 -20.51
N VAL A 147 2.09 5.87 -21.48
CA VAL A 147 1.27 5.97 -22.71
C VAL A 147 2.12 5.62 -23.92
N VAL A 148 1.65 4.69 -24.74
CA VAL A 148 2.35 4.25 -25.95
C VAL A 148 1.42 4.24 -27.17
N GLY A 149 2.02 4.29 -28.34
CA GLY A 149 1.31 4.22 -29.61
C GLY A 149 0.91 5.58 -30.19
N THR A 150 0.02 5.55 -31.17
CA THR A 150 -0.51 6.74 -31.87
C THR A 150 -2.02 6.79 -31.69
N GLY A 151 -2.58 7.99 -31.62
CA GLY A 151 -4.03 8.18 -31.43
C GLY A 151 -4.32 9.38 -30.51
N SER A 152 -5.56 9.44 -30.01
CA SER A 152 -5.95 10.46 -29.05
C SER A 152 -5.33 10.18 -27.69
N ALA A 153 -4.99 11.20 -26.96
CA ALA A 153 -4.54 11.09 -25.57
C ALA A 153 -5.60 10.33 -24.73
N PRO A 154 -5.20 9.36 -23.90
CA PRO A 154 -6.13 8.56 -23.13
C PRO A 154 -6.68 9.32 -21.92
N ASP A 155 -7.91 8.95 -21.53
CA ASP A 155 -8.52 9.37 -20.27
C ASP A 155 -8.52 8.20 -19.31
N ILE A 156 -8.01 8.39 -18.08
CA ILE A 156 -7.86 7.34 -17.08
C ILE A 156 -8.76 7.59 -15.89
N ALA A 157 -9.53 6.58 -15.53
CA ALA A 157 -10.28 6.55 -14.27
C ALA A 157 -9.67 5.54 -13.31
N LEU A 158 -9.40 5.98 -12.08
CA LEU A 158 -8.95 5.17 -10.97
C LEU A 158 -10.11 5.05 -9.96
N TYR A 159 -10.41 3.84 -9.51
CA TYR A 159 -11.58 3.55 -8.66
C TYR A 159 -11.13 3.14 -7.27
N VAL A 160 -11.68 3.80 -6.25
CA VAL A 160 -11.36 3.60 -4.84
C VAL A 160 -12.64 3.65 -3.98
N GLY A 161 -12.62 3.03 -2.81
CA GLY A 161 -13.81 2.91 -1.94
C GLY A 161 -14.75 1.78 -2.36
N ASP A 162 -15.96 1.72 -1.80
CA ASP A 162 -17.01 0.72 -2.05
C ASP A 162 -16.53 -0.74 -1.96
N GLY A 163 -15.69 -1.04 -0.96
CA GLY A 163 -15.11 -2.38 -0.84
C GLY A 163 -14.14 -2.74 -1.96
N THR A 164 -13.79 -1.81 -2.89
CA THR A 164 -12.70 -2.05 -3.84
C THR A 164 -11.46 -2.39 -3.07
N THR A 165 -10.74 -3.41 -3.54
CA THR A 165 -9.50 -3.83 -2.89
C THR A 165 -8.29 -3.01 -3.32
N SER A 166 -8.52 -1.83 -3.94
CA SER A 166 -7.46 -0.89 -4.37
C SER A 166 -6.58 -0.52 -3.18
N ARG A 167 -5.33 -0.94 -3.23
CA ARG A 167 -4.41 -0.86 -2.10
C ARG A 167 -2.94 -0.93 -2.50
N LEU A 168 -2.10 -0.47 -1.61
CA LEU A 168 -0.67 -0.78 -1.57
C LEU A 168 -0.42 -1.87 -0.52
N GLN A 169 0.41 -2.84 -0.84
CA GLN A 169 0.95 -3.82 0.10
C GLN A 169 2.47 -3.67 0.15
N ILE A 170 3.02 -3.48 1.34
CA ILE A 170 4.48 -3.45 1.56
C ILE A 170 4.90 -4.58 2.50
N PRO A 171 6.10 -5.15 2.35
CA PRO A 171 6.60 -6.16 3.26
C PRO A 171 6.73 -5.59 4.67
N SER A 172 6.41 -6.40 5.68
CA SER A 172 6.63 -6.05 7.08
C SER A 172 7.00 -7.30 7.88
N PHE A 173 7.62 -7.10 9.03
CA PHE A 173 7.72 -8.17 10.02
C PHE A 173 6.40 -8.29 10.78
N VAL A 174 5.97 -9.53 11.05
CA VAL A 174 4.91 -9.76 12.04
C VAL A 174 5.49 -9.36 13.40
N ASN A 175 5.01 -8.25 13.93
CA ASN A 175 5.35 -7.91 15.30
C ASN A 175 4.44 -8.74 16.24
N ASP A 176 4.79 -10.01 16.46
CA ASP A 176 4.10 -10.93 17.37
C ASP A 176 4.16 -10.46 18.84
N ALA A 177 4.81 -9.31 19.11
CA ALA A 177 4.92 -8.77 20.47
C ALA A 177 3.55 -8.44 21.10
N GLN A 178 2.49 -8.27 20.30
CA GLN A 178 1.12 -8.11 20.83
C GLN A 178 0.44 -9.44 21.18
N ASN A 179 0.94 -10.57 20.64
CA ASN A 179 0.43 -11.90 20.95
C ASN A 179 1.38 -12.72 21.85
N PHE A 180 2.49 -12.14 22.28
CA PHE A 180 3.34 -12.76 23.27
C PHE A 180 2.62 -12.71 24.63
N ILE A 181 1.76 -13.68 24.87
CA ILE A 181 1.31 -13.99 26.25
C ILE A 181 2.57 -14.46 26.97
N PRO A 182 3.12 -13.68 27.92
CA PRO A 182 4.35 -14.07 28.59
C PRO A 182 4.16 -15.48 29.18
N TYR A 183 5.08 -16.37 28.89
CA TYR A 183 5.09 -17.77 29.39
C TYR A 183 4.91 -17.86 30.92
N SER A 184 5.15 -16.75 31.64
CA SER A 184 4.91 -16.60 33.05
C SER A 184 3.44 -16.76 33.48
N LYS A 185 2.47 -16.56 32.56
CA LYS A 185 1.05 -16.83 32.86
C LYS A 185 0.69 -18.32 32.84
N TYR A 186 1.44 -19.12 32.10
CA TYR A 186 1.22 -20.58 32.08
C TYR A 186 1.95 -21.32 33.19
N GLY A 187 3.09 -20.80 33.65
CA GLY A 187 3.82 -21.36 34.82
C GLY A 187 2.99 -21.32 36.09
N ARG A 188 2.23 -20.26 36.34
CA ARG A 188 1.36 -20.14 37.50
C ARG A 188 0.13 -21.05 37.48
N ARG A 189 -0.38 -21.44 36.30
CA ARG A 189 -1.49 -22.41 36.22
C ARG A 189 -1.06 -23.84 36.52
N GLY A 190 0.19 -24.19 36.22
CA GLY A 190 0.74 -25.50 36.59
C GLY A 190 0.93 -25.69 38.10
N GLU A 191 1.25 -24.62 38.84
CA GLU A 191 1.41 -24.69 40.29
C GLU A 191 0.08 -24.79 41.06
N ILE A 192 -1.00 -24.17 40.54
CA ILE A 192 -2.34 -24.24 41.14
C ILE A 192 -2.93 -25.66 41.06
N ILE A 193 -2.58 -26.41 40.00
CA ILE A 193 -3.09 -27.79 39.84
C ILE A 193 -2.38 -28.79 40.76
N LYS A 194 -1.13 -28.53 41.17
CA LYS A 194 -0.40 -29.40 42.13
C LYS A 194 -0.86 -29.29 43.57
N ASN A 195 -1.53 -28.23 43.95
CA ASN A 195 -1.97 -28.00 45.33
C ASN A 195 -3.41 -28.50 45.62
N HIS A 196 -4.08 -29.15 44.66
CA HIS A 196 -5.43 -29.72 44.84
C HIS A 196 -5.49 -31.25 44.76
N LEU A 197 -4.32 -31.93 44.83
CA LEU A 197 -4.24 -33.39 44.84
C LEU A 197 -3.55 -33.94 46.07
N HIS A 198 -3.85 -33.35 47.27
CA HIS A 198 -3.58 -33.96 48.56
C HIS A 198 -4.78 -33.81 49.47
#